data_0acf3336845199c45e48381dbfe1ac14
#
_entry.id   0acf3336845199c45e48381dbfe1ac14
#
_cell.length_a   1.000
_cell.length_b   1.000
_cell.length_c   1.000
_cell.angle_alpha   90.00
_cell.angle_beta   90.00
_cell.angle_gamma   90.00
#
_symmetry.space_group_name_H-M   'P 1'
#
loop_
_entity.id
_entity.type
_entity.pdbx_description
1 polymer ?
#
loop_
_entity_poly.entity_id
_entity_poly.type
_entity_poly.pdbx_seq_one_letter_code
_entity_poly.pdbx_strand_id
1 'polypeptide(L)'
;MAGYIISIIGGKGGVGKSQFAANLAFAMAAEDRQKVLLLDFDQRASGDQTLITGMKSKKNLKELSEFSGSIDPRSFQTFYAPLKNNVTTINMPNDPLLADQIDVEGLGKVLKAVPNIFPLTIIDVGGDLSPLALKALEYSTLIFLVVSPDVLAVNQSKRLFSNLVTMLFPKDMIQVVLN
;
A
#
# COMPACT_ATOMS: atom_id res chain seq x y z
N MET A 1 9.91 17.77 -7.21
CA MET A 1 10.51 16.46 -6.85
C MET A 1 9.45 15.40 -7.06
N ALA A 2 9.81 14.22 -7.57
CA ALA A 2 8.89 13.09 -7.62
C ALA A 2 8.58 12.63 -6.19
N GLY A 3 7.34 12.20 -5.93
CA GLY A 3 6.93 11.67 -4.63
C GLY A 3 7.56 10.31 -4.32
N TYR A 4 7.41 9.86 -3.09
CA TYR A 4 7.91 8.59 -2.58
C TYR A 4 6.78 7.56 -2.47
N ILE A 5 7.09 6.29 -2.68
CA ILE A 5 6.20 5.17 -2.41
C ILE A 5 6.81 4.32 -1.30
N ILE A 6 6.07 4.11 -0.23
CA ILE A 6 6.45 3.26 0.91
C ILE A 6 5.47 2.11 0.99
N SER A 7 5.97 0.88 0.89
CA SER A 7 5.14 -0.32 1.07
C SER A 7 5.30 -0.91 2.46
N ILE A 8 4.18 -1.35 3.03
CA ILE A 8 4.11 -2.00 4.33
C ILE A 8 3.77 -3.48 4.11
N ILE A 9 4.66 -4.36 4.54
CA ILE A 9 4.49 -5.81 4.39
C ILE A 9 4.83 -6.52 5.71
N GLY A 10 4.41 -7.75 5.88
CA GLY A 10 4.80 -8.56 7.04
C GLY A 10 4.59 -10.05 6.80
N GLY A 11 5.45 -10.88 7.37
CA GLY A 11 5.44 -12.32 7.15
C GLY A 11 4.29 -13.07 7.81
N LYS A 12 3.50 -12.42 8.68
CA LYS A 12 2.41 -13.05 9.45
C LYS A 12 1.17 -12.15 9.47
N GLY A 13 -0.02 -12.75 9.50
CA GLY A 13 -1.27 -12.05 9.78
C GLY A 13 -1.31 -11.53 11.22
N GLY A 14 -2.00 -10.41 11.45
CA GLY A 14 -2.20 -9.87 12.80
C GLY A 14 -1.01 -9.12 13.42
N VAL A 15 0.11 -8.93 12.71
CA VAL A 15 1.27 -8.15 13.23
C VAL A 15 1.05 -6.64 13.22
N GLY A 16 -0.10 -6.15 12.78
CA GLY A 16 -0.46 -4.73 12.81
C GLY A 16 -0.06 -3.93 11.55
N LYS A 17 0.19 -4.57 10.40
CA LYS A 17 0.56 -3.89 9.14
C LYS A 17 -0.39 -2.76 8.77
N SER A 18 -1.67 -3.08 8.62
CA SER A 18 -2.71 -2.13 8.19
C SER A 18 -2.87 -0.97 9.17
N GLN A 19 -2.78 -1.24 10.47
CA GLN A 19 -2.78 -0.22 11.51
C GLN A 19 -1.52 0.66 11.42
N PHE A 20 -0.36 0.05 11.21
CA PHE A 20 0.90 0.79 11.03
C PHE A 20 0.85 1.66 9.77
N ALA A 21 0.35 1.13 8.64
CA ALA A 21 0.21 1.88 7.39
C ALA A 21 -0.70 3.11 7.56
N ALA A 22 -1.86 2.95 8.19
CA ALA A 22 -2.78 4.06 8.47
C ALA A 22 -2.16 5.10 9.39
N ASN A 23 -1.58 4.67 10.52
CA ASN A 23 -0.95 5.58 11.49
C ASN A 23 0.22 6.34 10.87
N LEU A 24 1.07 5.67 10.07
CA LEU A 24 2.16 6.30 9.35
C LEU A 24 1.65 7.35 8.37
N ALA A 25 0.58 7.05 7.63
CA ALA A 25 -0.02 8.00 6.69
C ALA A 25 -0.48 9.29 7.39
N PHE A 26 -1.20 9.16 8.50
CA PHE A 26 -1.66 10.32 9.27
C PHE A 26 -0.51 11.07 9.97
N ALA A 27 0.49 10.37 10.51
CA ALA A 27 1.65 10.98 11.15
C ALA A 27 2.47 11.80 10.14
N MET A 28 2.80 11.23 8.98
CA MET A 28 3.54 11.92 7.94
C MET A 28 2.77 13.11 7.35
N ALA A 29 1.45 12.95 7.17
CA ALA A 29 0.61 14.06 6.72
C ALA A 29 0.56 15.22 7.71
N ALA A 30 0.60 14.93 9.01
CA ALA A 30 0.59 15.95 10.07
C ALA A 30 1.95 16.65 10.21
N GLU A 31 3.05 15.88 10.19
CA GLU A 31 4.42 16.39 10.36
C GLU A 31 4.82 17.29 9.20
N ASP A 32 4.69 16.80 7.97
CA ASP A 32 5.15 17.51 6.78
C ASP A 32 4.08 18.43 6.16
N ARG A 33 2.86 18.43 6.70
CA ARG A 33 1.69 19.17 6.17
C ARG A 33 1.43 18.91 4.68
N GLN A 34 1.79 17.70 4.22
CA GLN A 34 1.66 17.28 2.82
C GLN A 34 0.51 16.30 2.61
N LYS A 35 0.08 16.19 1.35
CA LYS A 35 -0.94 15.21 0.98
C LYS A 35 -0.33 13.80 0.92
N VAL A 36 -0.98 12.85 1.59
CA VAL A 36 -0.60 11.44 1.59
C VAL A 36 -1.72 10.60 0.99
N LEU A 37 -1.35 9.73 0.07
CA LEU A 37 -2.23 8.70 -0.47
C LEU A 37 -1.96 7.37 0.25
N LEU A 38 -3.01 6.76 0.80
CA LEU A 38 -2.98 5.41 1.35
C LEU A 38 -3.69 4.46 0.38
N LEU A 39 -2.98 3.46 -0.10
CA LEU A 39 -3.51 2.42 -0.99
C LEU A 39 -3.64 1.10 -0.21
N ASP A 40 -4.80 0.48 -0.29
CA ASP A 40 -5.08 -0.82 0.32
C ASP A 40 -4.91 -1.92 -0.73
N PHE A 41 -3.78 -2.65 -0.68
CA PHE A 41 -3.46 -3.77 -1.58
C PHE A 41 -3.60 -5.13 -0.90
N ASP A 42 -4.12 -5.19 0.34
CA ASP A 42 -4.33 -6.46 1.03
C ASP A 42 -5.61 -7.15 0.54
N GLN A 43 -5.45 -8.09 -0.43
CA GLN A 43 -6.56 -8.85 -0.99
C GLN A 43 -7.23 -9.78 0.05
N ARG A 44 -6.51 -10.17 1.11
CA ARG A 44 -7.03 -11.09 2.14
C ARG A 44 -7.80 -10.39 3.23
N ALA A 45 -7.52 -9.12 3.46
CA ALA A 45 -8.14 -8.29 4.48
C ALA A 45 -8.89 -7.11 3.85
N SER A 46 -9.59 -7.38 2.75
CA SER A 46 -10.41 -6.40 2.02
C SER A 46 -11.33 -5.60 2.92
N GLY A 47 -11.16 -4.28 2.93
CA GLY A 47 -12.00 -3.37 3.71
C GLY A 47 -11.47 -2.98 5.07
N ASP A 48 -10.41 -3.61 5.58
CA ASP A 48 -9.81 -3.26 6.88
C ASP A 48 -9.36 -1.80 6.93
N GLN A 49 -8.75 -1.29 5.87
CA GLN A 49 -8.35 0.12 5.79
C GLN A 49 -9.55 1.08 5.89
N THR A 50 -10.71 0.70 5.37
CA THR A 50 -11.94 1.48 5.51
C THR A 50 -12.39 1.55 6.98
N LEU A 51 -12.29 0.43 7.71
CA LEU A 51 -12.65 0.36 9.13
C LEU A 51 -11.66 1.14 10.00
N ILE A 52 -10.36 1.00 9.74
CA ILE A 52 -9.29 1.66 10.50
C ILE A 52 -9.34 3.19 10.33
N THR A 53 -9.50 3.65 9.11
CA THR A 53 -9.42 5.10 8.78
C THR A 53 -10.77 5.81 8.86
N GLY A 54 -11.87 5.06 8.74
CA GLY A 54 -13.22 5.60 8.55
C GLY A 54 -13.38 6.29 7.18
N MET A 55 -12.49 6.00 6.21
CA MET A 55 -12.53 6.60 4.88
C MET A 55 -12.87 5.56 3.83
N LYS A 56 -13.85 5.89 2.98
CA LYS A 56 -14.25 5.05 1.84
C LYS A 56 -13.95 5.80 0.54
N SER A 57 -13.16 5.20 -0.33
CA SER A 57 -12.87 5.75 -1.66
C SER A 57 -14.12 5.82 -2.53
N LYS A 58 -14.14 6.76 -3.48
CA LYS A 58 -15.24 6.90 -4.45
C LYS A 58 -15.32 5.71 -5.39
N LYS A 59 -14.16 5.19 -5.77
CA LYS A 59 -13.97 3.98 -6.57
C LYS A 59 -12.89 3.12 -5.93
N ASN A 60 -12.91 1.83 -6.18
CA ASN A 60 -11.96 0.89 -5.61
C ASN A 60 -10.74 0.65 -6.52
N LEU A 61 -9.79 -0.16 -6.06
CA LEU A 61 -8.57 -0.47 -6.81
C LEU A 61 -8.84 -1.21 -8.12
N LYS A 62 -9.89 -2.04 -8.20
CA LYS A 62 -10.24 -2.72 -9.45
C LYS A 62 -10.63 -1.70 -10.52
N GLU A 63 -11.55 -0.77 -10.19
CA GLU A 63 -11.95 0.29 -11.11
C GLU A 63 -10.79 1.19 -11.51
N LEU A 64 -9.83 1.43 -10.60
CA LEU A 64 -8.62 2.19 -10.90
C LEU A 64 -7.69 1.42 -11.84
N SER A 65 -7.53 0.11 -11.64
CA SER A 65 -6.66 -0.74 -12.47
C SER A 65 -7.12 -0.81 -13.93
N GLU A 66 -8.43 -0.76 -14.14
CA GLU A 66 -9.06 -0.81 -15.45
C GLU A 66 -9.18 0.57 -16.15
N PHE A 67 -8.71 1.63 -15.48
CA PHE A 67 -8.82 2.97 -16.02
C PHE A 67 -7.89 3.19 -17.21
N SER A 68 -8.49 3.38 -18.37
CA SER A 68 -7.77 3.55 -19.65
C SER A 68 -7.38 4.99 -19.97
N GLY A 69 -7.84 5.96 -19.17
CA GLY A 69 -7.55 7.38 -19.37
C GLY A 69 -6.16 7.79 -18.86
N SER A 70 -5.82 9.05 -19.09
CA SER A 70 -4.60 9.65 -18.54
C SER A 70 -4.70 9.78 -17.02
N ILE A 71 -3.67 9.33 -16.31
CA ILE A 71 -3.58 9.46 -14.84
C ILE A 71 -2.91 10.80 -14.52
N ASP A 72 -3.74 11.79 -14.28
CA ASP A 72 -3.38 13.14 -13.88
C ASP A 72 -4.16 13.57 -12.61
N PRO A 73 -3.83 14.71 -11.97
CA PRO A 73 -4.48 15.12 -10.72
C PRO A 73 -6.01 15.26 -10.80
N ARG A 74 -6.56 15.60 -11.97
CA ARG A 74 -8.03 15.77 -12.14
C ARG A 74 -8.73 14.44 -12.28
N SER A 75 -8.24 13.58 -13.18
CA SER A 75 -8.80 12.23 -13.38
C SER A 75 -8.69 11.40 -12.13
N PHE A 76 -7.53 11.44 -11.46
CA PHE A 76 -7.25 10.67 -10.24
C PHE A 76 -8.16 11.06 -9.07
N GLN A 77 -8.57 12.34 -8.99
CA GLN A 77 -9.49 12.83 -7.94
C GLN A 77 -10.86 12.15 -7.96
N THR A 78 -11.21 11.51 -9.05
CA THR A 78 -12.49 10.78 -9.17
C THR A 78 -12.47 9.43 -8.45
N PHE A 79 -11.30 8.91 -8.04
CA PHE A 79 -11.12 7.61 -7.41
C PHE A 79 -11.06 7.69 -5.89
N TYR A 80 -10.29 8.60 -5.33
CA TYR A 80 -9.99 8.59 -3.91
C TYR A 80 -11.07 9.24 -3.03
N ALA A 81 -11.05 8.90 -1.75
CA ALA A 81 -11.91 9.50 -0.73
C ALA A 81 -11.66 11.00 -0.57
N PRO A 82 -12.60 11.79 -0.04
CA PRO A 82 -12.31 13.14 0.41
C PRO A 82 -11.15 13.14 1.41
N LEU A 83 -10.28 14.17 1.31
CA LEU A 83 -9.15 14.31 2.23
C LEU A 83 -9.63 14.47 3.68
N LYS A 84 -9.00 13.70 4.58
CA LYS A 84 -9.15 13.80 6.03
C LYS A 84 -7.75 14.02 6.62
N ASN A 85 -7.51 15.18 7.22
CA ASN A 85 -6.19 15.57 7.75
C ASN A 85 -5.05 15.38 6.72
N ASN A 86 -5.26 15.81 5.48
CA ASN A 86 -4.36 15.65 4.34
C ASN A 86 -4.12 14.19 3.88
N VAL A 87 -4.78 13.20 4.48
CA VAL A 87 -4.74 11.81 4.01
C VAL A 87 -5.96 11.52 3.15
N THR A 88 -5.75 10.75 2.10
CA THR A 88 -6.83 10.14 1.32
C THR A 88 -6.52 8.68 1.04
N THR A 89 -7.53 7.90 0.64
CA THR A 89 -7.39 6.46 0.42
C THR A 89 -8.05 6.01 -0.87
N ILE A 90 -7.52 4.93 -1.46
CA ILE A 90 -8.22 4.08 -2.42
C ILE A 90 -8.19 2.67 -1.86
N ASN A 91 -9.38 2.12 -1.66
CA ASN A 91 -9.55 0.87 -0.95
C ASN A 91 -9.62 -0.33 -1.91
N MET A 92 -9.25 -1.50 -1.40
CA MET A 92 -9.54 -2.79 -2.03
C MET A 92 -11.05 -2.96 -2.23
N PRO A 93 -11.52 -3.63 -3.30
CA PRO A 93 -12.93 -4.06 -3.37
C PRO A 93 -13.30 -4.90 -2.15
N ASN A 94 -14.48 -4.68 -1.57
CA ASN A 94 -14.95 -5.50 -0.44
C ASN A 94 -15.33 -6.93 -0.85
N ASP A 95 -15.61 -7.15 -2.14
CA ASP A 95 -15.89 -8.47 -2.69
C ASP A 95 -14.57 -9.16 -3.09
N PRO A 96 -14.20 -10.29 -2.48
CA PRO A 96 -12.99 -11.02 -2.82
C PRO A 96 -12.90 -11.44 -4.29
N LEU A 97 -14.04 -11.76 -4.92
CA LEU A 97 -14.07 -12.12 -6.35
C LEU A 97 -13.66 -10.95 -7.25
N LEU A 98 -13.98 -9.72 -6.84
CA LEU A 98 -13.53 -8.52 -7.56
C LEU A 98 -12.07 -8.20 -7.25
N ALA A 99 -11.58 -8.50 -6.05
CA ALA A 99 -10.18 -8.33 -5.69
C ALA A 99 -9.24 -9.23 -6.52
N ASP A 100 -9.70 -10.44 -6.87
CA ASP A 100 -8.95 -11.37 -7.72
C ASP A 100 -8.93 -10.96 -9.21
N GLN A 101 -9.79 -10.02 -9.62
CA GLN A 101 -9.88 -9.53 -11.00
C GLN A 101 -9.11 -8.23 -11.24
N ILE A 102 -8.30 -7.78 -10.29
CA ILE A 102 -7.50 -6.56 -10.42
C ILE A 102 -6.47 -6.72 -11.55
N ASP A 103 -6.45 -5.78 -12.48
CA ASP A 103 -5.42 -5.69 -13.51
C ASP A 103 -4.11 -5.19 -12.90
N VAL A 104 -3.18 -6.11 -12.66
CA VAL A 104 -1.86 -5.83 -12.06
C VAL A 104 -1.04 -4.87 -12.93
N GLU A 105 -1.10 -5.02 -14.26
CA GLU A 105 -0.36 -4.14 -15.18
C GLU A 105 -0.99 -2.74 -15.26
N GLY A 106 -2.32 -2.67 -15.18
CA GLY A 106 -3.03 -1.39 -15.05
C GLY A 106 -2.62 -0.65 -13.78
N LEU A 107 -2.51 -1.34 -12.64
CA LEU A 107 -1.98 -0.73 -11.41
C LEU A 107 -0.51 -0.35 -11.52
N GLY A 108 0.30 -1.09 -12.26
CA GLY A 108 1.68 -0.67 -12.55
C GLY A 108 1.76 0.71 -13.22
N LYS A 109 0.85 1.01 -14.15
CA LYS A 109 0.75 2.36 -14.77
C LYS A 109 0.36 3.42 -13.74
N VAL A 110 -0.57 3.08 -12.83
CA VAL A 110 -0.97 3.96 -11.73
C VAL A 110 0.22 4.26 -10.82
N LEU A 111 0.91 3.23 -10.34
CA LEU A 111 2.05 3.37 -9.42
C LEU A 111 3.20 4.20 -10.03
N LYS A 112 3.39 4.11 -11.34
CA LYS A 112 4.34 4.96 -12.08
C LYS A 112 3.92 6.43 -12.10
N ALA A 113 2.62 6.73 -12.14
CA ALA A 113 2.10 8.09 -12.27
C ALA A 113 1.89 8.79 -10.92
N VAL A 114 1.54 8.04 -9.88
CA VAL A 114 1.17 8.55 -8.54
C VAL A 114 2.23 9.45 -7.91
N PRO A 115 3.56 9.22 -8.03
CA PRO A 115 4.57 10.13 -7.48
C PRO A 115 4.55 11.55 -8.05
N ASN A 116 3.89 11.76 -9.19
CA ASN A 116 3.70 13.10 -9.76
C ASN A 116 2.43 13.80 -9.21
N ILE A 117 1.59 13.08 -8.46
CA ILE A 117 0.31 13.56 -7.92
C ILE A 117 0.39 13.75 -6.41
N PHE A 118 1.02 12.80 -5.71
CA PHE A 118 1.19 12.81 -4.27
C PHE A 118 2.66 12.81 -3.87
N PRO A 119 3.06 13.70 -2.95
CA PRO A 119 4.42 13.70 -2.40
C PRO A 119 4.78 12.39 -1.70
N LEU A 120 3.78 11.75 -1.07
CA LEU A 120 3.93 10.47 -0.39
C LEU A 120 2.75 9.55 -0.67
N THR A 121 3.06 8.30 -1.03
CA THR A 121 2.09 7.21 -1.14
C THR A 121 2.52 6.09 -0.21
N ILE A 122 1.60 5.61 0.62
CA ILE A 122 1.79 4.45 1.48
C ILE A 122 0.90 3.33 0.96
N ILE A 123 1.45 2.12 0.83
CA ILE A 123 0.74 0.95 0.33
C ILE A 123 0.72 -0.12 1.43
N ASP A 124 -0.46 -0.48 1.88
CA ASP A 124 -0.68 -1.66 2.73
C ASP A 124 -0.72 -2.90 1.83
N VAL A 125 0.37 -3.65 1.80
CA VAL A 125 0.56 -4.76 0.83
C VAL A 125 -0.02 -6.07 1.32
N GLY A 126 -0.27 -6.19 2.62
CA GLY A 126 -0.70 -7.45 3.21
C GLY A 126 0.47 -8.37 3.60
N GLY A 127 0.28 -9.69 3.52
CA GLY A 127 1.22 -10.67 4.08
C GLY A 127 1.74 -11.71 3.11
N ASP A 128 1.49 -11.58 1.82
CA ASP A 128 1.97 -12.53 0.79
C ASP A 128 2.71 -11.82 -0.34
N LEU A 129 3.35 -12.63 -1.19
CA LEU A 129 4.04 -12.18 -2.39
C LEU A 129 3.17 -12.45 -3.64
N SER A 130 1.89 -12.05 -3.58
CA SER A 130 1.02 -12.09 -4.76
C SER A 130 1.56 -11.21 -5.90
N PRO A 131 1.13 -11.42 -7.15
CA PRO A 131 1.51 -10.53 -8.26
C PRO A 131 1.23 -9.06 -7.98
N LEU A 132 0.14 -8.76 -7.30
CA LEU A 132 -0.22 -7.41 -6.87
C LEU A 132 0.75 -6.85 -5.83
N ALA A 133 1.10 -7.67 -4.83
CA ALA A 133 2.09 -7.31 -3.82
C ALA A 133 3.47 -7.04 -4.45
N LEU A 134 3.93 -7.92 -5.33
CA LEU A 134 5.20 -7.74 -6.03
C LEU A 134 5.21 -6.47 -6.87
N LYS A 135 4.11 -6.18 -7.57
CA LYS A 135 3.98 -4.94 -8.34
C LYS A 135 4.10 -3.70 -7.44
N ALA A 136 3.49 -3.69 -6.25
CA ALA A 136 3.65 -2.59 -5.30
C ALA A 136 5.11 -2.43 -4.85
N LEU A 137 5.78 -3.54 -4.51
CA LEU A 137 7.17 -3.54 -4.06
C LEU A 137 8.15 -3.07 -5.14
N GLU A 138 7.92 -3.42 -6.43
CA GLU A 138 8.73 -2.96 -7.57
C GLU A 138 8.77 -1.44 -7.70
N TYR A 139 7.69 -0.75 -7.38
CA TYR A 139 7.59 0.71 -7.45
C TYR A 139 7.95 1.43 -6.14
N SER A 140 8.23 0.67 -5.08
CA SER A 140 8.54 1.26 -3.77
C SER A 140 9.94 1.85 -3.70
N THR A 141 10.07 2.96 -3.00
CA THR A 141 11.35 3.55 -2.60
C THR A 141 11.83 3.01 -1.27
N LEU A 142 10.89 2.52 -0.43
CA LEU A 142 11.16 1.95 0.88
C LEU A 142 10.11 0.87 1.19
N ILE A 143 10.55 -0.20 1.85
CA ILE A 143 9.70 -1.30 2.30
C ILE A 143 9.83 -1.41 3.82
N PHE A 144 8.72 -1.26 4.56
CA PHE A 144 8.68 -1.58 5.97
C PHE A 144 8.18 -3.02 6.17
N LEU A 145 9.04 -3.86 6.74
CA LEU A 145 8.72 -5.22 7.15
C LEU A 145 8.28 -5.20 8.62
N VAL A 146 6.98 -5.25 8.85
CA VAL A 146 6.39 -5.21 10.19
C VAL A 146 6.43 -6.59 10.84
N VAL A 147 6.94 -6.65 12.06
CA VAL A 147 7.17 -7.89 12.82
C VAL A 147 6.64 -7.69 14.24
N SER A 148 5.88 -8.64 14.78
CA SER A 148 5.57 -8.70 16.22
C SER A 148 6.63 -9.53 16.97
N PRO A 149 6.84 -9.27 18.29
CA PRO A 149 7.88 -9.94 19.08
C PRO A 149 7.46 -11.36 19.52
N ASP A 150 7.06 -12.19 18.54
CA ASP A 150 6.76 -13.59 18.74
C ASP A 150 7.57 -14.48 17.78
N VAL A 151 7.88 -15.70 18.22
CA VAL A 151 8.76 -16.62 17.51
C VAL A 151 8.28 -16.92 16.09
N LEU A 152 6.96 -17.07 15.88
CA LEU A 152 6.39 -17.37 14.57
C LEU A 152 6.51 -16.17 13.63
N ALA A 153 6.17 -14.98 14.09
CA ALA A 153 6.28 -13.76 13.30
C ALA A 153 7.74 -13.48 12.89
N VAL A 154 8.68 -13.63 13.82
CA VAL A 154 10.12 -13.46 13.53
C VAL A 154 10.57 -14.46 12.47
N ASN A 155 10.23 -15.76 12.61
CA ASN A 155 10.63 -16.77 11.63
C ASN A 155 10.00 -16.55 10.24
N GLN A 156 8.70 -16.20 10.19
CA GLN A 156 8.01 -15.91 8.92
C GLN A 156 8.57 -14.66 8.26
N SER A 157 8.84 -13.61 9.03
CA SER A 157 9.43 -12.37 8.51
C SER A 157 10.86 -12.57 8.02
N LYS A 158 11.66 -13.43 8.69
CA LYS A 158 12.99 -13.82 8.21
C LYS A 158 12.92 -14.54 6.85
N ARG A 159 11.95 -15.43 6.67
CA ARG A 159 11.73 -16.09 5.37
C ARG A 159 11.31 -15.08 4.30
N LEU A 160 10.37 -14.19 4.62
CA LEU A 160 9.91 -13.14 3.71
C LEU A 160 11.07 -12.23 3.30
N PHE A 161 11.89 -11.77 4.25
CA PHE A 161 13.08 -10.97 3.98
C PHE A 161 14.05 -11.71 3.04
N SER A 162 14.33 -12.99 3.31
CA SER A 162 15.21 -13.81 2.46
C SER A 162 14.65 -13.96 1.05
N ASN A 163 13.34 -14.15 0.90
CA ASN A 163 12.68 -14.23 -0.41
C ASN A 163 12.81 -12.91 -1.19
N LEU A 164 12.58 -11.76 -0.54
CA LEU A 164 12.73 -10.45 -1.17
C LEU A 164 14.18 -10.23 -1.66
N VAL A 165 15.16 -10.58 -0.84
CA VAL A 165 16.58 -10.49 -1.24
C VAL A 165 16.91 -11.43 -2.40
N THR A 166 16.36 -12.64 -2.43
CA THR A 166 16.51 -13.59 -3.55
C THR A 166 15.86 -13.06 -4.83
N MET A 167 14.78 -12.30 -4.72
CA MET A 167 14.12 -11.59 -5.83
C MET A 167 14.83 -10.30 -6.22
N LEU A 168 16.05 -10.05 -5.72
CA LEU A 168 16.90 -8.91 -6.02
C LEU A 168 16.41 -7.56 -5.48
N PHE A 169 15.52 -7.53 -4.49
CA PHE A 169 15.22 -6.30 -3.77
C PHE A 169 16.44 -5.88 -2.93
N PRO A 170 16.91 -4.62 -3.04
CA PRO A 170 18.05 -4.14 -2.27
C PRO A 170 17.80 -4.23 -0.75
N LYS A 171 18.75 -4.71 0.02
CA LYS A 171 18.61 -4.89 1.48
C LYS A 171 18.40 -3.57 2.22
N ASP A 172 19.03 -2.51 1.77
CA ASP A 172 18.93 -1.14 2.32
C ASP A 172 17.55 -0.51 2.09
N MET A 173 16.81 -1.00 1.10
CA MET A 173 15.43 -0.63 0.84
C MET A 173 14.44 -1.27 1.85
N ILE A 174 14.85 -2.32 2.58
CA ILE A 174 13.98 -3.06 3.50
C ILE A 174 14.33 -2.70 4.94
N GLN A 175 13.41 -2.03 5.62
CA GLN A 175 13.55 -1.64 7.03
C GLN A 175 12.62 -2.50 7.90
N VAL A 176 13.16 -3.09 8.97
CA VAL A 176 12.36 -3.90 9.90
C VAL A 176 11.77 -3.01 10.97
N VAL A 177 10.45 -3.13 11.18
CA VAL A 177 9.71 -2.43 12.23
C VAL A 177 9.17 -3.44 13.22
N LEU A 178 9.58 -3.32 14.47
CA LEU A 178 9.05 -4.10 15.58
C LEU A 178 7.80 -3.39 16.12
N ASN A 179 6.65 -4.07 16.08
CA ASN A 179 5.35 -3.53 16.51
C ASN A 179 4.79 -4.33 17.70
#